data_46cdf7505aea776dc8f2553bc9568d98
#
_entry.id   46cdf7505aea776dc8f2553bc9568d98
#
_cell.length_a   1.000
_cell.length_b   1.000
_cell.length_c   1.000
_cell.angle_alpha   90.00
_cell.angle_beta   90.00
_cell.angle_gamma   90.00
#
_symmetry.space_group_name_H-M   'P 1'
#
loop_
_entity.id
_entity.type
_entity.pdbx_description
1 polymer ?
#
loop_
_entity_poly.entity_id
_entity_poly.type
_entity_poly.pdbx_seq_one_letter_code
_entity_poly.pdbx_strand_id
1 'polypeptide(L)'
;LSNIRKEGMDFMTFTLNTPMFDFLVLSIIAEGDAYGYQISQIIKRVSDTKDSALYPILKKLQENGYVETYDQQFQGRNRKYYKITQSGKIRQEHLKKEWKEYITIIDDIVNGGMGND
;
A
#
# COMPACT_ATOMS: atom_id res chain seq x y z
N LEU A 1 -12.90 13.42 4.99
CA LEU A 1 -12.00 12.38 4.71
C LEU A 1 -10.69 12.88 4.21
N SER A 2 -10.50 12.99 2.90
CA SER A 2 -9.23 13.51 2.43
C SER A 2 -8.95 14.90 2.97
N ASN A 3 -9.99 15.60 3.42
CA ASN A 3 -9.82 16.96 3.95
C ASN A 3 -9.15 17.00 5.29
N ILE A 4 -9.12 15.88 5.99
CA ILE A 4 -8.56 15.85 7.33
C ILE A 4 -7.13 16.33 7.37
N ARG A 5 -6.38 16.14 6.28
CA ARG A 5 -4.97 16.44 6.25
C ARG A 5 -4.64 17.73 5.52
N LYS A 6 -5.65 18.57 5.26
CA LYS A 6 -5.42 19.83 4.58
C LYS A 6 -5.04 20.93 5.56
N GLU A 7 -4.68 22.04 4.98
CA GLU A 7 -4.47 23.28 5.74
C GLU A 7 -3.30 23.19 6.69
N GLY A 8 -2.26 22.47 6.26
CA GLY A 8 -1.07 22.39 7.07
C GLY A 8 -1.18 21.51 8.28
N MET A 9 -2.27 20.80 8.40
CA MET A 9 -2.43 19.89 9.52
C MET A 9 -1.45 18.75 9.43
N ASP A 10 -1.06 18.23 10.58
CA ASP A 10 -0.24 17.05 10.63
C ASP A 10 -0.98 15.88 10.03
N PHE A 11 -0.20 14.88 9.64
CA PHE A 11 -0.79 13.66 9.13
C PHE A 11 -1.52 12.93 10.23
N MET A 12 -2.24 11.90 9.84
CA MET A 12 -3.01 11.11 10.78
C MET A 12 -2.14 10.61 11.91
N THR A 13 -2.74 10.48 13.08
CA THR A 13 -2.06 9.91 14.22
C THR A 13 -1.61 8.49 13.95
N PHE A 14 -2.44 7.73 13.24
CA PHE A 14 -2.11 6.34 12.93
C PHE A 14 -1.23 6.30 11.70
N THR A 15 -0.11 5.61 11.82
CA THR A 15 0.86 5.52 10.73
C THR A 15 0.95 4.09 10.23
N LEU A 16 1.50 3.96 9.03
CA LEU A 16 1.65 2.65 8.40
C LEU A 16 2.88 1.94 8.95
N ASN A 17 2.74 0.66 9.23
CA ASN A 17 3.89 -0.20 9.48
C ASN A 17 4.24 -0.93 8.19
N THR A 18 5.32 -1.72 8.23
CA THR A 18 5.82 -2.38 7.02
C THR A 18 4.80 -3.32 6.38
N PRO A 19 4.10 -4.19 7.13
CA PRO A 19 3.09 -5.04 6.46
C PRO A 19 1.98 -4.24 5.80
N MET A 20 1.58 -3.13 6.38
CA MET A 20 0.55 -2.29 5.78
C MET A 20 1.04 -1.64 4.51
N PHE A 21 2.30 -1.22 4.48
CA PHE A 21 2.89 -0.70 3.25
C PHE A 21 2.89 -1.75 2.15
N ASP A 22 3.35 -2.95 2.47
CA ASP A 22 3.36 -4.04 1.50
C ASP A 22 1.96 -4.30 0.97
N PHE A 23 0.99 -4.35 1.86
CA PHE A 23 -0.40 -4.60 1.50
C PHE A 23 -0.94 -3.53 0.56
N LEU A 24 -0.71 -2.25 0.90
CA LEU A 24 -1.22 -1.17 0.07
C LEU A 24 -0.54 -1.12 -1.29
N VAL A 25 0.77 -1.31 -1.34
CA VAL A 25 1.48 -1.32 -2.61
C VAL A 25 1.00 -2.45 -3.49
N LEU A 26 0.88 -3.65 -2.94
CA LEU A 26 0.38 -4.80 -3.70
C LEU A 26 -1.05 -4.57 -4.17
N SER A 27 -1.88 -3.95 -3.34
CA SER A 27 -3.26 -3.66 -3.70
C SER A 27 -3.36 -2.67 -4.85
N ILE A 28 -2.50 -1.66 -4.84
CA ILE A 28 -2.44 -0.68 -5.93
C ILE A 28 -2.06 -1.37 -7.24
N ILE A 29 -1.02 -2.19 -7.20
CA ILE A 29 -0.52 -2.86 -8.39
C ILE A 29 -1.49 -3.94 -8.86
N ALA A 30 -2.26 -4.52 -7.95
CA ALA A 30 -3.26 -5.52 -8.32
C ALA A 30 -4.35 -4.94 -9.22
N GLU A 31 -4.61 -3.63 -9.12
CA GLU A 31 -5.60 -2.97 -9.96
C GLU A 31 -5.06 -2.67 -11.35
N GLY A 32 -3.75 -2.63 -11.51
CA GLY A 32 -3.13 -2.36 -12.79
C GLY A 32 -1.67 -2.05 -12.59
N ASP A 33 -0.88 -2.29 -13.64
CA ASP A 33 0.53 -1.98 -13.59
C ASP A 33 0.72 -0.49 -13.33
N ALA A 34 1.73 -0.15 -12.54
CA ALA A 34 1.95 1.23 -12.13
C ALA A 34 3.44 1.52 -12.01
N TYR A 35 3.80 2.78 -12.23
CA TYR A 35 5.18 3.19 -12.00
C TYR A 35 5.28 3.91 -10.66
N GLY A 36 6.54 4.04 -10.18
CA GLY A 36 6.78 4.47 -8.81
C GLY A 36 6.07 5.74 -8.40
N TYR A 37 6.05 6.73 -9.28
CA TYR A 37 5.41 8.00 -8.97
C TYR A 37 3.90 7.83 -8.72
N GLN A 38 3.24 7.01 -9.54
CA GLN A 38 1.81 6.76 -9.36
C GLN A 38 1.55 6.10 -8.01
N ILE A 39 2.36 5.11 -7.67
CA ILE A 39 2.21 4.41 -6.39
C ILE A 39 2.40 5.40 -5.25
N SER A 40 3.43 6.22 -5.35
CA SER A 40 3.74 7.22 -4.34
C SER A 40 2.57 8.18 -4.12
N GLN A 41 1.96 8.65 -5.20
CA GLN A 41 0.86 9.60 -5.08
C GLN A 41 -0.34 9.01 -4.36
N ILE A 42 -0.60 7.72 -4.56
CA ILE A 42 -1.70 7.07 -3.87
C ILE A 42 -1.37 6.84 -2.39
N ILE A 43 -0.15 6.42 -2.11
CA ILE A 43 0.28 6.18 -0.72
C ILE A 43 0.23 7.47 0.09
N LYS A 44 0.51 8.60 -0.54
CA LYS A 44 0.48 9.89 0.15
C LYS A 44 -0.90 10.28 0.67
N ARG A 45 -1.93 9.56 0.29
CA ARG A 45 -3.27 9.79 0.83
C ARG A 45 -3.36 9.38 2.29
N VAL A 46 -2.50 8.49 2.76
CA VAL A 46 -2.53 8.00 4.14
C VAL A 46 -1.20 8.11 4.85
N SER A 47 -0.17 8.58 4.19
CA SER A 47 1.17 8.64 4.77
C SER A 47 1.95 9.76 4.09
N ASP A 48 2.83 10.41 4.85
CA ASP A 48 3.72 11.41 4.29
C ASP A 48 5.05 10.80 3.86
N THR A 49 5.06 9.50 3.60
CA THR A 49 6.25 8.79 3.20
C THR A 49 6.85 9.41 1.94
N LYS A 50 8.14 9.67 1.99
CA LYS A 50 8.85 10.22 0.86
C LYS A 50 9.08 9.13 -0.18
N ASP A 51 9.24 9.56 -1.43
CA ASP A 51 9.48 8.63 -2.53
C ASP A 51 10.70 7.76 -2.23
N SER A 52 11.74 8.36 -1.62
CA SER A 52 12.96 7.62 -1.32
C SER A 52 12.71 6.47 -0.34
N ALA A 53 11.68 6.54 0.48
CA ALA A 53 11.34 5.46 1.41
C ALA A 53 10.49 4.39 0.72
N LEU A 54 9.82 4.72 -0.37
CA LEU A 54 8.98 3.78 -1.08
C LEU A 54 9.82 2.78 -1.90
N TYR A 55 10.92 3.25 -2.51
CA TYR A 55 11.68 2.38 -3.40
C TYR A 55 12.27 1.15 -2.73
N PRO A 56 12.78 1.22 -1.49
CA PRO A 56 13.21 0.00 -0.81
C PRO A 56 12.09 -1.01 -0.62
N ILE A 57 10.86 -0.53 -0.41
CA ILE A 57 9.70 -1.42 -0.27
C ILE A 57 9.43 -2.12 -1.58
N LEU A 58 9.43 -1.37 -2.68
CA LEU A 58 9.23 -1.94 -4.01
C LEU A 58 10.32 -2.96 -4.35
N LYS A 59 11.56 -2.65 -3.99
CA LYS A 59 12.66 -3.56 -4.24
C LYS A 59 12.51 -4.85 -3.46
N LYS A 60 12.09 -4.76 -2.21
CA LYS A 60 11.88 -5.94 -1.38
C LYS A 60 10.78 -6.81 -1.97
N LEU A 61 9.68 -6.20 -2.40
CA LEU A 61 8.59 -6.95 -3.02
C LEU A 61 9.04 -7.65 -4.30
N GLN A 62 9.90 -6.98 -5.06
CA GLN A 62 10.46 -7.59 -6.26
C GLN A 62 11.37 -8.76 -5.91
N GLU A 63 12.23 -8.59 -4.91
CA GLU A 63 13.14 -9.64 -4.47
C GLU A 63 12.38 -10.85 -3.94
N ASN A 64 11.23 -10.64 -3.35
CA ASN A 64 10.37 -11.72 -2.85
C ASN A 64 9.51 -12.34 -3.95
N GLY A 65 9.61 -11.84 -5.17
CA GLY A 65 8.86 -12.41 -6.27
C GLY A 65 7.40 -12.02 -6.34
N TYR A 66 7.00 -11.01 -5.59
CA TYR A 66 5.61 -10.56 -5.57
C TYR A 66 5.31 -9.58 -6.69
N VAL A 67 6.31 -8.89 -7.18
CA VAL A 67 6.17 -7.99 -8.32
C VAL A 67 7.33 -8.20 -9.26
N GLU A 68 7.11 -7.86 -10.52
CA GLU A 68 8.16 -7.83 -11.52
C GLU A 68 8.11 -6.49 -12.21
N THR A 69 9.18 -6.13 -12.91
CA THR A 69 9.28 -4.82 -13.50
C THR A 69 9.53 -4.93 -15.00
N TYR A 70 9.13 -3.89 -15.70
CA TYR A 70 9.48 -3.72 -17.10
C TYR A 70 9.54 -2.23 -17.40
N ASP A 71 10.27 -1.89 -18.45
CA ASP A 71 10.40 -0.50 -18.87
C ASP A 71 9.46 -0.24 -20.04
N GLN A 72 8.91 0.97 -20.06
CA GLN A 72 8.04 1.39 -21.13
C GLN A 72 8.28 2.85 -21.43
N GLN A 73 8.33 3.17 -22.72
CA GLN A 73 8.47 4.56 -23.15
C GLN A 73 7.14 5.28 -22.99
N PHE A 74 7.23 6.50 -22.49
CA PHE A 74 6.07 7.37 -22.39
C PHE A 74 6.54 8.80 -22.64
N GLN A 75 6.07 9.42 -23.72
CA GLN A 75 6.41 10.78 -24.07
C GLN A 75 7.92 10.99 -24.09
N GLY A 76 8.64 10.07 -24.71
CA GLY A 76 10.08 10.15 -24.85
C GLY A 76 10.87 9.79 -23.61
N ARG A 77 10.22 9.38 -22.54
CA ARG A 77 10.87 9.01 -21.31
C ARG A 77 10.71 7.53 -21.05
N ASN A 78 11.74 6.93 -20.49
CA ASN A 78 11.67 5.55 -20.08
C ASN A 78 11.14 5.47 -18.66
N ARG A 79 10.05 4.70 -18.46
CA ARG A 79 9.45 4.51 -17.15
C ARG A 79 9.52 3.07 -16.75
N LYS A 80 9.87 2.84 -15.48
CA LYS A 80 9.88 1.50 -14.92
C LYS A 80 8.50 1.22 -14.31
N TYR A 81 7.84 0.20 -14.82
CA TYR A 81 6.53 -0.22 -14.32
C TYR A 81 6.66 -1.44 -13.45
N TYR A 82 5.76 -1.53 -12.49
CA TYR A 82 5.67 -2.67 -11.57
C TYR A 82 4.39 -3.42 -11.88
N LYS A 83 4.52 -4.73 -11.99
CA LYS A 83 3.41 -5.61 -12.32
C LYS A 83 3.33 -6.68 -11.25
N ILE A 84 2.12 -6.99 -10.78
CA ILE A 84 1.96 -8.01 -9.75
C ILE A 84 2.11 -9.40 -10.37
N THR A 85 2.80 -10.30 -9.65
CA THR A 85 2.94 -11.68 -10.08
C THR A 85 1.80 -12.51 -9.50
N GLN A 86 1.72 -13.79 -9.90
CA GLN A 86 0.72 -14.68 -9.33
C GLN A 86 0.94 -14.82 -7.82
N SER A 87 2.19 -14.99 -7.38
CA SER A 87 2.46 -15.08 -5.95
C SER A 87 2.14 -13.77 -5.24
N GLY A 88 2.32 -12.65 -5.92
CA GLY A 88 1.94 -11.35 -5.38
C GLY A 88 0.45 -11.23 -5.17
N LYS A 89 -0.34 -11.76 -6.11
CA LYS A 89 -1.80 -11.75 -5.97
C LYS A 89 -2.24 -12.59 -4.79
N ILE A 90 -1.63 -13.74 -4.61
CA ILE A 90 -1.93 -14.60 -3.47
C ILE A 90 -1.58 -13.90 -2.17
N ARG A 91 -0.42 -13.25 -2.13
CA ARG A 91 0.01 -12.51 -0.95
C ARG A 91 -0.95 -11.37 -0.65
N GLN A 92 -1.37 -10.63 -1.67
CA GLN A 92 -2.29 -9.52 -1.50
C GLN A 92 -3.64 -10.00 -0.96
N GLU A 93 -4.16 -11.10 -1.48
CA GLU A 93 -5.42 -11.64 -0.98
C GLU A 93 -5.33 -12.09 0.46
N HIS A 94 -4.20 -12.70 0.84
CA HIS A 94 -3.97 -13.11 2.22
C HIS A 94 -3.96 -11.90 3.15
N LEU A 95 -3.22 -10.86 2.78
CA LEU A 95 -3.16 -9.66 3.59
C LEU A 95 -4.51 -8.95 3.67
N LYS A 96 -5.26 -8.98 2.58
CA LYS A 96 -6.60 -8.39 2.55
C LYS A 96 -7.53 -9.07 3.53
N LYS A 97 -7.45 -10.40 3.61
CA LYS A 97 -8.26 -11.15 4.55
C LYS A 97 -7.87 -10.81 5.99
N GLU A 98 -6.57 -10.79 6.28
CA GLU A 98 -6.10 -10.45 7.61
C GLU A 98 -6.50 -9.03 7.99
N TRP A 99 -6.44 -8.11 7.03
CA TRP A 99 -6.82 -6.74 7.27
C TRP A 99 -8.29 -6.64 7.69
N LYS A 100 -9.17 -7.36 7.00
CA LYS A 100 -10.59 -7.35 7.33
C LYS A 100 -10.85 -7.87 8.72
N GLU A 101 -10.15 -8.92 9.12
CA GLU A 101 -10.28 -9.47 10.46
C GLU A 101 -9.79 -8.48 11.50
N TYR A 102 -8.67 -7.85 11.21
CA TYR A 102 -8.06 -6.89 12.12
C TYR A 102 -8.98 -5.69 12.38
N ILE A 103 -9.52 -5.08 11.34
CA ILE A 103 -10.39 -3.93 11.54
C ILE A 103 -11.70 -4.30 12.19
N THR A 104 -12.20 -5.52 11.95
CA THR A 104 -13.41 -5.99 12.60
C THR A 104 -13.21 -6.07 14.11
N ILE A 105 -12.08 -6.61 14.54
CA ILE A 105 -11.76 -6.73 15.96
C ILE A 105 -11.58 -5.33 16.57
N ILE A 106 -10.86 -4.47 15.88
CA ILE A 106 -10.64 -3.10 16.36
C ILE A 106 -11.99 -2.37 16.52
N ASP A 107 -12.85 -2.47 15.51
CA ASP A 107 -14.14 -1.82 15.56
C ASP A 107 -14.99 -2.36 16.71
N ASP A 108 -14.94 -3.65 16.94
CA ASP A 108 -15.69 -4.23 18.05
C ASP A 108 -15.23 -3.65 19.37
N ILE A 109 -13.93 -3.56 19.59
CA ILE A 109 -13.37 -3.03 20.83
C ILE A 109 -13.75 -1.56 20.98
N VAL A 110 -13.59 -0.78 19.90
CA VAL A 110 -13.88 0.66 19.93
C VAL A 110 -15.35 0.92 20.24
N ASN A 111 -16.22 0.05 19.78
CA ASN A 111 -17.65 0.21 19.96
C ASN A 111 -18.17 -0.47 21.23
N GLY A 112 -17.28 -0.81 22.14
CA GLY A 112 -17.66 -1.30 23.47
C GLY A 112 -17.76 -2.78 23.62
N GLY A 113 -17.34 -3.53 22.59
CA GLY A 113 -17.36 -5.00 22.68
C GLY A 113 -16.31 -5.50 23.64
N MET A 114 -16.66 -6.50 24.38
CA MET A 114 -15.79 -7.10 25.40
C MET A 114 -15.40 -8.52 25.06
N GLY A 115 -15.68 -8.93 23.84
CA GLY A 115 -15.45 -10.29 23.45
C GLY A 115 -16.65 -11.15 23.76
N ASN A 116 -16.44 -12.45 23.74
CA ASN A 116 -17.52 -13.41 23.90
C ASN A 116 -17.58 -13.92 25.32
N ASP A 117 -17.81 -13.09 26.23
CA ASP A 117 -17.92 -13.62 27.60
C ASP A 117 -19.35 -13.81 28.06
#